data_2e8009bbebf0fa20aa4401111573ed8c
#
_entry.id   2e8009bbebf0fa20aa4401111573ed8c
#
_cell.length_a   1.000
_cell.length_b   1.000
_cell.length_c   1.000
_cell.angle_alpha   90.00
_cell.angle_beta   90.00
_cell.angle_gamma   90.00
#
_symmetry.space_group_name_H-M   'P 1'
#
loop_
_entity.id
_entity.type
_entity.pdbx_description
1 polymer ?
#
loop_
_entity_poly.entity_id
_entity_poly.type
_entity_poly.pdbx_seq_one_letter_code
_entity_poly.pdbx_strand_id
1 'polypeptide(L)'
;GEPVVRELTEDDLVFVTNGSITASTTYGNNDTSAPVSKELGGAWQLWKNLAKQDERFGRPEVFCENLPDQSWFVSATTTVTDKRIAEYIEKICKRDPYAGKVVTGGIVTARDSNWMLSFTLNRQPHFKSQSKDELVVWIYGLYSNISGNYIKKPIEACTGIEIAEEWLYHIGVPEQFIHEFASKGCSTVPCYMPYITSYFMPRHDGDRPLVIPEGSKNLAFIGNFSETPRDTVFTTEYSVRTAMEAVYTLLDV
;
A
#
# COMPACT_ATOMS: atom_id res chain seq x y z
N GLY A 1 -4.74 -27.67 -4.12
CA GLY A 1 -3.78 -28.64 -4.61
C GLY A 1 -3.39 -29.58 -3.48
N GLU A 2 -2.90 -30.76 -3.79
CA GLU A 2 -2.39 -31.68 -2.77
C GLU A 2 -1.09 -31.12 -2.17
N PRO A 3 -0.82 -31.38 -0.87
CA PRO A 3 0.43 -30.98 -0.23
C PRO A 3 1.61 -31.66 -0.94
N VAL A 4 2.64 -30.89 -1.26
CA VAL A 4 3.88 -31.40 -1.83
C VAL A 4 4.99 -31.22 -0.80
N VAL A 5 5.60 -32.29 -0.39
CA VAL A 5 6.79 -32.28 0.48
C VAL A 5 8.03 -32.29 -0.41
N ARG A 6 8.97 -31.38 -0.13
CA ARG A 6 10.29 -31.34 -0.74
C ARG A 6 11.33 -31.52 0.36
N GLU A 7 12.19 -32.50 0.20
CA GLU A 7 13.37 -32.68 1.04
C GLU A 7 14.42 -31.66 0.57
N LEU A 8 15.03 -30.98 1.53
CA LEU A 8 16.10 -29.99 1.31
C LEU A 8 17.40 -30.58 1.85
N THR A 9 18.48 -30.25 1.17
CA THR A 9 19.84 -30.54 1.57
C THR A 9 20.53 -29.34 2.17
N GLU A 10 21.72 -29.50 2.71
CA GLU A 10 22.53 -28.37 3.23
C GLU A 10 22.99 -27.42 2.10
N ASP A 11 22.98 -27.89 0.84
CA ASP A 11 23.36 -27.10 -0.35
C ASP A 11 22.19 -26.28 -0.92
N ASP A 12 20.95 -26.53 -0.47
CA ASP A 12 19.78 -25.80 -0.92
C ASP A 12 19.64 -24.49 -0.10
N LEU A 13 19.38 -23.38 -0.77
CA LEU A 13 19.09 -22.10 -0.12
C LEU A 13 17.59 -21.85 -0.08
N VAL A 14 17.07 -21.48 1.09
CA VAL A 14 15.65 -21.20 1.32
C VAL A 14 15.46 -19.74 1.71
N PHE A 15 14.73 -18.98 0.88
CA PHE A 15 14.35 -17.60 1.18
C PHE A 15 12.85 -17.53 1.43
N VAL A 16 12.48 -17.01 2.59
CA VAL A 16 11.08 -16.87 3.01
C VAL A 16 10.70 -15.39 3.06
N THR A 17 9.67 -15.02 2.32
CA THR A 17 9.01 -13.72 2.50
C THR A 17 7.79 -13.92 3.38
N ASN A 18 7.89 -13.49 4.62
CA ASN A 18 6.88 -13.66 5.65
C ASN A 18 6.03 -12.40 5.81
N GLY A 19 4.73 -12.57 6.06
CA GLY A 19 3.78 -11.45 6.17
C GLY A 19 3.61 -10.70 4.84
N SER A 20 2.59 -9.86 4.76
CA SER A 20 2.38 -8.98 3.60
C SER A 20 1.42 -7.86 3.93
N ILE A 21 1.81 -6.63 3.68
CA ILE A 21 0.95 -5.44 3.83
C ILE A 21 -0.20 -5.42 2.80
N THR A 22 -0.07 -6.16 1.70
CA THR A 22 -1.08 -6.27 0.64
C THR A 22 -1.92 -7.54 0.73
N ALA A 23 -1.75 -8.36 1.78
CA ALA A 23 -2.58 -9.53 1.98
C ALA A 23 -4.05 -9.15 2.10
N SER A 24 -4.92 -9.97 1.50
CA SER A 24 -6.38 -9.80 1.53
C SER A 24 -6.88 -8.44 1.03
N THR A 25 -6.13 -7.81 0.14
CA THR A 25 -6.54 -6.58 -0.54
C THR A 25 -7.83 -6.80 -1.32
N THR A 26 -8.75 -5.84 -1.19
CA THR A 26 -10.01 -5.80 -1.95
C THR A 26 -10.07 -4.54 -2.79
N TYR A 27 -10.86 -4.61 -3.85
CA TYR A 27 -11.03 -3.50 -4.79
C TYR A 27 -12.50 -3.19 -4.99
N GLY A 28 -12.81 -1.91 -5.11
CA GLY A 28 -14.08 -1.42 -5.61
C GLY A 28 -13.97 -0.98 -7.08
N ASN A 29 -14.91 -0.17 -7.49
CA ASN A 29 -14.92 0.52 -8.79
C ASN A 29 -15.66 1.86 -8.64
N ASN A 30 -15.96 2.52 -9.75
CA ASN A 30 -16.69 3.79 -9.71
C ASN A 30 -17.97 3.74 -8.87
N ASP A 31 -18.70 2.64 -8.92
CA ASP A 31 -20.04 2.51 -8.35
C ASP A 31 -20.10 1.69 -7.06
N THR A 32 -18.98 1.06 -6.69
CA THR A 32 -18.89 0.21 -5.51
C THR A 32 -17.67 0.54 -4.66
N SER A 33 -17.83 0.50 -3.33
CA SER A 33 -16.72 0.57 -2.40
C SER A 33 -15.89 -0.72 -2.42
N ALA A 34 -14.64 -0.65 -1.97
CA ALA A 34 -13.83 -1.84 -1.71
C ALA A 34 -14.40 -2.56 -0.47
N PRO A 35 -14.77 -3.85 -0.55
CA PRO A 35 -15.26 -4.59 0.61
C PRO A 35 -14.21 -4.63 1.73
N VAL A 36 -14.62 -4.32 2.96
CA VAL A 36 -13.75 -4.48 4.13
C VAL A 36 -13.53 -5.96 4.37
N SER A 37 -12.29 -6.42 4.28
CA SER A 37 -11.89 -7.81 4.51
C SER A 37 -11.15 -7.95 5.83
N LYS A 38 -11.42 -9.04 6.56
CA LYS A 38 -10.68 -9.45 7.77
C LYS A 38 -9.97 -10.79 7.57
N GLU A 39 -9.87 -11.26 6.35
CA GLU A 39 -9.18 -12.51 6.04
C GLU A 39 -7.68 -12.38 6.29
N LEU A 40 -7.10 -13.38 6.93
CA LEU A 40 -5.68 -13.35 7.29
C LEU A 40 -4.76 -13.33 6.08
N GLY A 41 -5.11 -14.03 5.02
CA GLY A 41 -4.27 -14.18 3.82
C GLY A 41 -3.10 -15.16 4.00
N GLY A 42 -2.63 -15.68 2.87
CA GLY A 42 -1.66 -16.77 2.84
C GLY A 42 -0.28 -16.43 3.42
N ALA A 43 0.21 -15.21 3.22
CA ALA A 43 1.52 -14.78 3.71
C ALA A 43 1.59 -14.72 5.25
N TRP A 44 0.50 -14.28 5.89
CA TRP A 44 0.36 -14.28 7.35
C TRP A 44 0.17 -15.69 7.91
N GLN A 45 -0.61 -16.53 7.21
CA GLN A 45 -0.80 -17.92 7.59
C GLN A 45 0.51 -18.70 7.51
N LEU A 46 1.31 -18.47 6.46
CA LEU A 46 2.65 -19.03 6.33
C LEU A 46 3.51 -18.66 7.53
N TRP A 47 3.57 -17.37 7.86
CA TRP A 47 4.39 -16.92 8.99
C TRP A 47 3.91 -17.49 10.32
N LYS A 48 2.60 -17.53 10.59
CA LYS A 48 2.04 -18.19 11.79
C LYS A 48 2.40 -19.66 11.87
N ASN A 49 2.44 -20.38 10.75
CA ASN A 49 2.83 -21.79 10.73
C ASN A 49 4.32 -21.98 11.00
N LEU A 50 5.17 -21.10 10.48
CA LEU A 50 6.61 -21.12 10.75
C LEU A 50 6.91 -20.77 12.21
N ALA A 51 6.30 -19.72 12.74
CA ALA A 51 6.49 -19.27 14.12
C ALA A 51 6.10 -20.33 15.19
N LYS A 52 5.19 -21.25 14.84
CA LYS A 52 4.86 -22.41 15.70
C LYS A 52 5.97 -23.45 15.79
N GLN A 53 6.89 -23.47 14.83
CA GLN A 53 7.97 -24.45 14.80
C GLN A 53 9.18 -24.00 15.61
N ASP A 54 9.43 -22.69 15.66
CA ASP A 54 10.60 -22.14 16.32
C ASP A 54 10.35 -20.66 16.72
N GLU A 55 10.66 -20.33 17.97
CA GLU A 55 10.48 -18.97 18.51
C GLU A 55 11.36 -17.94 17.79
N ARG A 56 12.47 -18.35 17.19
CA ARG A 56 13.35 -17.48 16.40
C ARG A 56 12.69 -16.95 15.12
N PHE A 57 11.55 -17.52 14.72
CA PHE A 57 10.78 -17.11 13.55
C PHE A 57 9.77 -16.00 13.87
N GLY A 58 9.82 -15.44 15.08
CA GLY A 58 9.09 -14.24 15.48
C GLY A 58 7.65 -14.46 15.91
N ARG A 59 6.92 -13.35 16.06
CA ARG A 59 5.54 -13.32 16.58
C ARG A 59 4.62 -12.58 15.59
N PRO A 60 4.12 -13.25 14.55
CA PRO A 60 3.29 -12.62 13.50
C PRO A 60 1.99 -11.99 14.02
N GLU A 61 1.45 -12.46 15.15
CA GLU A 61 0.24 -11.91 15.78
C GLU A 61 0.37 -10.45 16.16
N VAL A 62 1.56 -9.98 16.50
CA VAL A 62 1.87 -8.57 16.78
C VAL A 62 1.51 -7.68 15.58
N PHE A 63 1.64 -8.20 14.37
CA PHE A 63 1.51 -7.47 13.11
C PHE A 63 0.19 -7.74 12.38
N CYS A 64 -0.57 -8.77 12.73
CA CYS A 64 -1.75 -9.16 11.98
C CYS A 64 -3.02 -9.37 12.82
N GLU A 65 -2.94 -9.43 14.14
CA GLU A 65 -4.14 -9.57 14.98
C GLU A 65 -4.73 -8.19 15.30
N ASN A 66 -6.06 -8.08 15.22
CA ASN A 66 -6.85 -6.86 15.46
C ASN A 66 -6.50 -5.66 14.54
N LEU A 67 -5.62 -5.84 13.60
CA LEU A 67 -5.18 -4.77 12.71
C LEU A 67 -6.28 -4.29 11.73
N PRO A 68 -7.10 -5.20 11.12
CA PRO A 68 -8.17 -4.77 10.22
C PRO A 68 -9.16 -3.80 10.84
N ASP A 69 -9.43 -3.90 12.13
CA ASP A 69 -10.32 -2.98 12.86
C ASP A 69 -9.65 -1.64 13.20
N GLN A 70 -8.33 -1.58 13.09
CA GLN A 70 -7.50 -0.40 13.35
C GLN A 70 -6.84 0.14 12.08
N SER A 71 -7.18 -0.42 10.91
CA SER A 71 -6.63 0.08 9.66
C SER A 71 -7.07 1.53 9.44
N TRP A 72 -6.11 2.40 9.26
CA TRP A 72 -6.27 3.85 9.12
C TRP A 72 -5.69 4.32 7.78
N PHE A 73 -5.91 3.52 6.75
CA PHE A 73 -5.42 3.82 5.41
C PHE A 73 -6.33 3.17 4.36
N VAL A 74 -6.97 4.00 3.56
CA VAL A 74 -7.69 3.59 2.35
C VAL A 74 -7.14 4.38 1.18
N SER A 75 -6.90 3.72 0.07
CA SER A 75 -6.41 4.37 -1.14
C SER A 75 -7.34 4.18 -2.32
N ALA A 76 -7.13 4.99 -3.35
CA ALA A 76 -7.75 4.83 -4.64
C ALA A 76 -6.78 5.24 -5.76
N THR A 77 -6.89 4.58 -6.89
CA THR A 77 -6.22 5.02 -8.11
C THR A 77 -7.27 5.55 -9.07
N THR A 78 -7.07 6.78 -9.53
CA THR A 78 -7.98 7.48 -10.43
C THR A 78 -7.30 7.70 -11.77
N THR A 79 -7.91 7.22 -12.86
CA THR A 79 -7.56 7.62 -14.21
C THR A 79 -8.44 8.81 -14.59
N VAL A 80 -7.80 9.95 -14.86
CA VAL A 80 -8.46 11.20 -15.25
C VAL A 80 -8.39 11.33 -16.77
N THR A 81 -9.54 11.49 -17.41
CA THR A 81 -9.69 11.68 -18.86
C THR A 81 -10.16 13.08 -19.24
N ASP A 82 -10.77 13.81 -18.30
CA ASP A 82 -11.21 15.19 -18.53
C ASP A 82 -10.06 16.18 -18.30
N LYS A 83 -9.61 16.80 -19.39
CA LYS A 83 -8.48 17.76 -19.36
C LYS A 83 -8.73 19.00 -18.49
N ARG A 84 -10.00 19.36 -18.23
CA ARG A 84 -10.34 20.47 -17.35
C ARG A 84 -9.87 20.25 -15.91
N ILE A 85 -9.79 19.00 -15.47
CA ILE A 85 -9.28 18.63 -14.13
C ILE A 85 -7.79 18.96 -14.01
N ALA A 86 -7.02 18.78 -15.10
CA ALA A 86 -5.60 19.08 -15.12
C ALA A 86 -5.26 20.52 -14.75
N GLU A 87 -6.15 21.49 -15.09
CA GLU A 87 -5.96 22.91 -14.74
C GLU A 87 -5.95 23.13 -13.22
N TYR A 88 -6.76 22.38 -12.48
CA TYR A 88 -6.78 22.45 -11.00
C TYR A 88 -5.53 21.84 -10.38
N ILE A 89 -5.05 20.74 -10.95
CA ILE A 89 -3.79 20.11 -10.54
C ILE A 89 -2.63 21.07 -10.79
N GLU A 90 -2.57 21.72 -11.97
CA GLU A 90 -1.54 22.68 -12.34
C GLU A 90 -1.55 23.91 -11.42
N LYS A 91 -2.73 24.41 -11.03
CA LYS A 91 -2.84 25.52 -10.07
C LYS A 91 -2.16 25.22 -8.74
N ILE A 92 -2.22 23.97 -8.26
CA ILE A 92 -1.60 23.53 -7.01
C ILE A 92 -0.11 23.25 -7.21
N CYS A 93 0.23 22.43 -8.20
CA CYS A 93 1.59 21.90 -8.38
C CYS A 93 2.51 22.87 -9.13
N LYS A 94 1.96 23.89 -9.79
CA LYS A 94 2.67 24.84 -10.66
C LYS A 94 3.47 24.15 -11.79
N ARG A 95 2.94 23.03 -12.27
CA ARG A 95 3.53 22.22 -13.32
C ARG A 95 2.42 21.64 -14.19
N ASP A 96 2.61 21.69 -15.51
CA ASP A 96 1.71 21.05 -16.46
C ASP A 96 1.77 19.52 -16.29
N PRO A 97 0.64 18.86 -15.97
CA PRO A 97 0.59 17.41 -15.79
C PRO A 97 0.96 16.59 -17.05
N TYR A 98 0.81 17.18 -18.23
CA TYR A 98 1.10 16.53 -19.52
C TYR A 98 2.51 16.79 -20.05
N ALA A 99 3.33 17.57 -19.35
CA ALA A 99 4.67 17.94 -19.80
C ALA A 99 5.71 16.78 -19.81
N GLY A 100 5.33 15.56 -19.45
CA GLY A 100 6.24 14.40 -19.37
C GLY A 100 7.29 14.50 -18.27
N LYS A 101 7.04 15.32 -17.25
CA LYS A 101 7.90 15.52 -16.08
C LYS A 101 7.13 15.14 -14.81
N VAL A 102 7.84 15.02 -13.68
CA VAL A 102 7.22 14.81 -12.37
C VAL A 102 6.27 15.97 -12.04
N VAL A 103 5.03 15.67 -11.68
CA VAL A 103 3.96 16.66 -11.46
C VAL A 103 3.98 17.16 -10.01
N THR A 104 3.71 16.29 -9.03
CA THR A 104 3.65 16.71 -7.62
C THR A 104 5.04 16.82 -6.97
N GLY A 105 6.01 16.05 -7.42
CA GLY A 105 7.36 16.01 -6.82
C GLY A 105 7.42 15.32 -5.45
N GLY A 106 6.29 14.86 -4.95
CA GLY A 106 6.07 14.21 -3.68
C GLY A 106 4.58 14.07 -3.42
N ILE A 107 4.21 13.83 -2.17
CA ILE A 107 2.82 13.74 -1.74
C ILE A 107 2.28 15.15 -1.46
N VAL A 108 1.09 15.45 -1.97
CA VAL A 108 0.33 16.66 -1.68
C VAL A 108 -0.79 16.29 -0.71
N THR A 109 -0.79 16.88 0.47
CA THR A 109 -1.81 16.64 1.49
C THR A 109 -2.75 17.85 1.61
N ALA A 110 -4.04 17.60 1.55
CA ALA A 110 -5.06 18.61 1.83
C ALA A 110 -5.14 18.83 3.35
N ARG A 111 -4.62 19.98 3.80
CA ARG A 111 -4.48 20.31 5.23
C ARG A 111 -5.80 20.27 5.99
N ASP A 112 -6.87 20.72 5.36
CA ASP A 112 -8.18 20.86 5.98
C ASP A 112 -9.09 19.63 5.72
N SER A 113 -8.52 18.54 5.16
CA SER A 113 -9.26 17.31 4.93
C SER A 113 -9.48 16.53 6.21
N ASN A 114 -10.74 16.19 6.49
CA ASN A 114 -11.09 15.28 7.57
C ASN A 114 -10.45 13.90 7.41
N TRP A 115 -10.31 13.42 6.17
CA TRP A 115 -9.64 12.15 5.89
C TRP A 115 -8.11 12.26 5.93
N MET A 116 -7.56 13.48 6.11
CA MET A 116 -6.15 13.76 5.83
C MET A 116 -5.78 13.29 4.42
N LEU A 117 -6.68 13.63 3.47
CA LEU A 117 -6.58 13.19 2.08
C LEU A 117 -5.28 13.70 1.46
N SER A 118 -4.59 12.79 0.84
CA SER A 118 -3.35 13.05 0.13
C SER A 118 -3.40 12.46 -1.27
N PHE A 119 -2.65 13.05 -2.20
CA PHE A 119 -2.54 12.52 -3.55
C PHE A 119 -1.15 12.75 -4.14
N THR A 120 -0.84 11.98 -5.15
CA THR A 120 0.40 12.14 -5.91
C THR A 120 0.20 11.81 -7.39
N LEU A 121 0.90 12.57 -8.23
CA LEU A 121 1.08 12.30 -9.64
C LEU A 121 2.57 12.24 -9.94
N ASN A 122 3.01 11.09 -10.36
CA ASN A 122 4.34 10.91 -10.90
C ASN A 122 4.42 11.49 -12.33
N ARG A 123 5.53 11.25 -13.02
CA ARG A 123 5.64 11.55 -14.43
C ARG A 123 4.53 10.84 -15.23
N GLN A 124 3.87 11.58 -16.13
CA GLN A 124 2.84 11.04 -17.01
C GLN A 124 3.34 10.97 -18.47
N PRO A 125 2.97 9.96 -19.26
CA PRO A 125 2.26 8.77 -18.80
C PRO A 125 3.10 7.95 -17.81
N HIS A 126 2.43 7.36 -16.80
CA HIS A 126 3.09 6.55 -15.77
C HIS A 126 3.32 5.11 -16.26
N PHE A 127 2.40 4.57 -17.02
CA PHE A 127 2.47 3.23 -17.60
C PHE A 127 2.70 3.27 -19.12
N LYS A 128 3.37 2.26 -19.67
CA LYS A 128 3.64 2.16 -21.12
C LYS A 128 2.37 2.12 -21.97
N SER A 129 1.29 1.51 -21.44
CA SER A 129 -0.01 1.39 -22.10
C SER A 129 -0.96 2.56 -21.86
N GLN A 130 -0.58 3.49 -20.99
CA GLN A 130 -1.40 4.66 -20.66
C GLN A 130 -1.44 5.62 -21.84
N SER A 131 -2.62 6.13 -22.17
CA SER A 131 -2.79 7.21 -23.14
C SER A 131 -2.07 8.48 -22.68
N LYS A 132 -1.53 9.25 -23.65
CA LYS A 132 -0.94 10.56 -23.36
C LYS A 132 -1.96 11.62 -22.95
N ASP A 133 -3.24 11.37 -23.21
CA ASP A 133 -4.35 12.24 -22.85
C ASP A 133 -4.96 11.89 -21.48
N GLU A 134 -4.41 10.90 -20.78
CA GLU A 134 -4.85 10.46 -19.47
C GLU A 134 -3.83 10.78 -18.40
N LEU A 135 -4.33 11.05 -17.19
CA LEU A 135 -3.49 11.18 -15.98
C LEU A 135 -3.87 10.07 -14.99
N VAL A 136 -2.87 9.48 -14.36
CA VAL A 136 -3.08 8.52 -13.27
C VAL A 136 -2.70 9.18 -11.97
N VAL A 137 -3.68 9.31 -11.07
CA VAL A 137 -3.57 9.93 -9.75
C VAL A 137 -3.72 8.85 -8.70
N TRP A 138 -2.79 8.77 -7.76
CA TRP A 138 -2.95 7.97 -6.56
C TRP A 138 -3.44 8.86 -5.43
N ILE A 139 -4.54 8.46 -4.78
CA ILE A 139 -5.23 9.17 -3.70
C ILE A 139 -5.25 8.26 -2.49
N TYR A 140 -5.11 8.81 -1.29
CA TYR A 140 -5.36 8.05 -0.06
C TYR A 140 -5.84 8.95 1.08
N GLY A 141 -6.57 8.36 2.02
CA GLY A 141 -6.97 8.96 3.28
C GLY A 141 -6.42 8.17 4.45
N LEU A 142 -5.86 8.84 5.44
CA LEU A 142 -5.33 8.21 6.65
C LEU A 142 -6.41 7.98 7.72
N TYR A 143 -7.40 8.86 7.81
CA TYR A 143 -8.51 8.71 8.76
C TYR A 143 -9.69 8.05 8.05
N SER A 144 -9.64 6.72 7.98
CA SER A 144 -10.56 5.93 7.16
C SER A 144 -11.98 5.83 7.72
N ASN A 145 -12.17 6.08 9.02
CA ASN A 145 -13.40 5.85 9.78
C ASN A 145 -14.22 7.13 10.08
N ILE A 146 -13.80 8.29 9.59
CA ILE A 146 -14.52 9.56 9.80
C ILE A 146 -15.08 10.10 8.49
N SER A 147 -16.16 10.89 8.59
CA SER A 147 -16.80 11.51 7.41
C SER A 147 -15.90 12.54 6.75
N GLY A 148 -15.89 12.55 5.42
CA GLY A 148 -15.19 13.56 4.62
C GLY A 148 -15.80 14.95 4.74
N ASN A 149 -15.17 15.91 4.09
CA ASN A 149 -15.62 17.31 4.09
C ASN A 149 -16.78 17.52 3.12
N TYR A 150 -16.69 16.97 1.93
CA TYR A 150 -17.72 17.01 0.89
C TYR A 150 -18.61 15.77 0.97
N ILE A 151 -18.02 14.58 0.93
CA ILE A 151 -18.69 13.29 1.10
C ILE A 151 -18.91 13.01 2.59
N LYS A 152 -20.19 12.98 3.02
CA LYS A 152 -20.55 12.85 4.43
C LYS A 152 -20.56 11.40 4.92
N LYS A 153 -19.55 10.61 4.55
CA LYS A 153 -19.33 9.26 5.03
C LYS A 153 -17.83 8.90 5.09
N PRO A 154 -17.45 7.84 5.82
CA PRO A 154 -16.06 7.38 5.88
C PRO A 154 -15.54 6.94 4.51
N ILE A 155 -14.24 7.18 4.24
CA ILE A 155 -13.61 6.80 2.95
C ILE A 155 -13.72 5.30 2.68
N GLU A 156 -13.64 4.45 3.70
CA GLU A 156 -13.76 2.99 3.56
C GLU A 156 -15.14 2.54 3.05
N ALA A 157 -16.17 3.37 3.21
CA ALA A 157 -17.51 3.13 2.71
C ALA A 157 -17.81 3.81 1.38
N CYS A 158 -16.84 4.55 0.81
CA CYS A 158 -17.02 5.33 -0.40
C CYS A 158 -16.83 4.49 -1.67
N THR A 159 -17.64 4.77 -2.66
CA THR A 159 -17.45 4.32 -4.04
C THR A 159 -16.28 5.09 -4.69
N GLY A 160 -15.84 4.64 -5.86
CA GLY A 160 -14.79 5.36 -6.59
C GLY A 160 -15.20 6.78 -6.97
N ILE A 161 -16.45 6.97 -7.42
CA ILE A 161 -16.97 8.32 -7.72
C ILE A 161 -16.89 9.21 -6.48
N GLU A 162 -17.33 8.74 -5.34
CA GLU A 162 -17.34 9.54 -4.11
C GLU A 162 -15.93 9.90 -3.61
N ILE A 163 -14.95 9.00 -3.75
CA ILE A 163 -13.55 9.35 -3.44
C ILE A 163 -13.02 10.39 -4.43
N ALA A 164 -13.37 10.28 -5.71
CA ALA A 164 -12.98 11.28 -6.70
C ALA A 164 -13.65 12.65 -6.41
N GLU A 165 -14.92 12.67 -6.00
CA GLU A 165 -15.64 13.90 -5.62
C GLU A 165 -14.97 14.61 -4.45
N GLU A 166 -14.61 13.88 -3.39
CA GLU A 166 -13.90 14.45 -2.24
C GLU A 166 -12.52 15.01 -2.64
N TRP A 167 -11.79 14.27 -3.50
CA TRP A 167 -10.51 14.75 -4.01
C TRP A 167 -10.68 16.01 -4.87
N LEU A 168 -11.64 16.05 -5.79
CA LEU A 168 -11.94 17.21 -6.64
C LEU A 168 -12.32 18.44 -5.81
N TYR A 169 -13.11 18.25 -4.75
CA TYR A 169 -13.41 19.31 -3.78
C TYR A 169 -12.12 19.91 -3.20
N HIS A 170 -11.21 19.07 -2.74
CA HIS A 170 -9.96 19.51 -2.12
C HIS A 170 -8.94 20.15 -3.09
N ILE A 171 -9.00 19.83 -4.37
CA ILE A 171 -8.19 20.54 -5.38
C ILE A 171 -8.84 21.83 -5.91
N GLY A 172 -10.02 22.18 -5.39
CA GLY A 172 -10.67 23.46 -5.63
C GLY A 172 -11.58 23.50 -6.86
N VAL A 173 -12.10 22.37 -7.29
CA VAL A 173 -13.15 22.30 -8.31
C VAL A 173 -14.43 22.91 -7.71
N PRO A 174 -15.13 23.84 -8.42
CA PRO A 174 -16.41 24.36 -7.94
C PRO A 174 -17.46 23.25 -7.77
N GLU A 175 -18.21 23.29 -6.68
CA GLU A 175 -19.14 22.22 -6.28
C GLU A 175 -20.11 21.78 -7.40
N GLN A 176 -20.59 22.73 -8.20
CA GLN A 176 -21.51 22.43 -9.31
C GLN A 176 -20.92 21.53 -10.41
N PHE A 177 -19.60 21.39 -10.49
CA PHE A 177 -18.91 20.57 -11.49
C PHE A 177 -18.34 19.27 -10.91
N ILE A 178 -18.26 19.12 -9.59
CA ILE A 178 -17.61 17.99 -8.94
C ILE A 178 -18.19 16.66 -9.41
N HIS A 179 -19.51 16.51 -9.32
CA HIS A 179 -20.16 15.24 -9.71
C HIS A 179 -19.99 14.95 -11.21
N GLU A 180 -20.11 15.96 -12.07
CA GLU A 180 -19.88 15.77 -13.50
C GLU A 180 -18.45 15.29 -13.78
N PHE A 181 -17.46 15.94 -13.19
CA PHE A 181 -16.05 15.58 -13.38
C PHE A 181 -15.72 14.21 -12.81
N ALA A 182 -16.22 13.88 -11.63
CA ALA A 182 -16.01 12.57 -11.02
C ALA A 182 -16.65 11.44 -11.85
N SER A 183 -17.92 11.61 -12.24
CA SER A 183 -18.69 10.54 -12.90
C SER A 183 -18.34 10.35 -14.38
N LYS A 184 -17.93 11.40 -15.10
CA LYS A 184 -17.64 11.36 -16.54
C LYS A 184 -16.17 11.48 -16.89
N GLY A 185 -15.39 12.15 -16.04
CA GLY A 185 -13.98 12.48 -16.26
C GLY A 185 -13.00 11.64 -15.46
N CYS A 186 -13.48 10.80 -14.54
CA CYS A 186 -12.67 9.94 -13.70
C CYS A 186 -13.10 8.48 -13.76
N SER A 187 -12.13 7.59 -13.76
CA SER A 187 -12.33 6.16 -13.48
C SER A 187 -11.51 5.81 -12.24
N THR A 188 -12.20 5.59 -11.12
CA THR A 188 -11.59 5.47 -9.80
C THR A 188 -11.80 4.08 -9.23
N VAL A 189 -10.71 3.46 -8.79
CA VAL A 189 -10.69 2.14 -8.17
C VAL A 189 -10.30 2.29 -6.71
N PRO A 190 -11.26 2.22 -5.77
CA PRO A 190 -10.98 2.12 -4.34
C PRO A 190 -10.19 0.85 -4.02
N CYS A 191 -9.29 0.93 -3.07
CA CYS A 191 -8.45 -0.16 -2.62
C CYS A 191 -8.42 -0.17 -1.09
N TYR A 192 -8.91 -1.25 -0.49
CA TYR A 192 -8.82 -1.50 0.94
C TYR A 192 -7.79 -2.59 1.21
N MET A 193 -6.78 -2.25 2.03
CA MET A 193 -5.68 -3.14 2.39
C MET A 193 -5.67 -3.30 3.92
N PRO A 194 -6.23 -4.40 4.46
CA PRO A 194 -6.41 -4.56 5.91
C PRO A 194 -5.09 -4.57 6.69
N TYR A 195 -3.97 -4.89 6.04
CA TYR A 195 -2.65 -5.00 6.69
C TYR A 195 -1.67 -3.90 6.29
N ILE A 196 -2.14 -2.84 5.61
CA ILE A 196 -1.25 -1.79 5.09
C ILE A 196 -0.43 -1.10 6.19
N THR A 197 -0.95 -1.03 7.41
CA THR A 197 -0.29 -0.39 8.54
C THR A 197 0.48 -1.37 9.44
N SER A 198 0.48 -2.66 9.13
CA SER A 198 1.06 -3.71 9.97
C SER A 198 2.55 -3.48 10.30
N TYR A 199 3.35 -2.99 9.37
CA TYR A 199 4.76 -2.75 9.62
C TYR A 199 5.05 -1.50 10.48
N PHE A 200 4.03 -0.68 10.77
CA PHE A 200 4.12 0.43 11.73
C PHE A 200 3.77 0.03 13.16
N MET A 201 3.32 -1.20 13.38
CA MET A 201 2.95 -1.65 14.71
C MET A 201 4.16 -1.63 15.65
N PRO A 202 3.96 -1.20 16.91
CA PRO A 202 4.98 -1.29 17.95
C PRO A 202 5.44 -2.74 18.10
N ARG A 203 6.75 -2.95 18.21
CA ARG A 203 7.34 -4.28 18.34
C ARG A 203 8.49 -4.30 19.34
N HIS A 204 8.77 -5.46 19.84
CA HIS A 204 9.94 -5.76 20.66
C HIS A 204 10.95 -6.58 19.85
N ASP A 205 12.15 -6.69 20.39
CA ASP A 205 13.18 -7.59 19.86
C ASP A 205 12.64 -9.03 19.83
N GLY A 206 12.86 -9.73 18.72
CA GLY A 206 12.34 -11.08 18.49
C GLY A 206 10.92 -11.16 17.93
N ASP A 207 10.17 -10.05 17.81
CA ASP A 207 8.88 -10.06 17.14
C ASP A 207 8.98 -10.32 15.64
N ARG A 208 10.07 -9.87 15.02
CA ARG A 208 10.45 -10.23 13.66
C ARG A 208 11.60 -11.23 13.68
N PRO A 209 11.63 -12.23 12.78
CA PRO A 209 12.82 -13.07 12.64
C PRO A 209 13.98 -12.23 12.12
N LEU A 210 15.19 -12.53 12.56
CA LEU A 210 16.39 -12.00 11.91
C LEU A 210 16.43 -12.45 10.45
N VAL A 211 17.12 -11.69 9.60
CA VAL A 211 17.34 -12.09 8.19
C VAL A 211 17.93 -13.48 8.14
N ILE A 212 18.95 -13.77 8.94
CA ILE A 212 19.46 -15.11 9.16
C ILE A 212 19.20 -15.48 10.64
N PRO A 213 18.22 -16.37 10.92
CA PRO A 213 18.00 -16.83 12.29
C PRO A 213 19.26 -17.46 12.88
N GLU A 214 19.51 -17.26 14.15
CA GLU A 214 20.70 -17.79 14.81
C GLU A 214 20.82 -19.30 14.65
N GLY A 215 21.99 -19.78 14.22
CA GLY A 215 22.25 -21.18 13.93
C GLY A 215 21.70 -21.69 12.59
N SER A 216 21.06 -20.83 11.79
CA SER A 216 20.62 -21.21 10.45
C SER A 216 21.81 -21.25 9.49
N LYS A 217 21.85 -22.30 8.63
CA LYS A 217 22.90 -22.50 7.62
C LYS A 217 22.45 -22.06 6.23
N ASN A 218 21.20 -22.27 5.91
CA ASN A 218 20.66 -22.16 4.54
C ASN A 218 19.24 -21.56 4.47
N LEU A 219 18.71 -21.01 5.58
CA LEU A 219 17.40 -20.38 5.65
C LEU A 219 17.56 -18.89 5.96
N ALA A 220 16.87 -18.07 5.17
CA ALA A 220 16.77 -16.63 5.41
C ALA A 220 15.33 -16.13 5.33
N PHE A 221 15.00 -15.14 6.17
CA PHE A 221 13.79 -14.33 6.06
C PHE A 221 14.10 -13.01 5.38
N ILE A 222 13.30 -12.65 4.38
CA ILE A 222 13.49 -11.42 3.59
C ILE A 222 12.20 -10.61 3.53
N GLY A 223 12.31 -9.31 3.27
CA GLY A 223 11.18 -8.40 3.13
C GLY A 223 10.94 -7.52 4.35
N ASN A 224 9.77 -6.88 4.40
CA ASN A 224 9.47 -5.88 5.43
C ASN A 224 9.28 -6.45 6.85
N PHE A 225 9.10 -7.74 6.99
CA PHE A 225 8.84 -8.40 8.27
C PHE A 225 10.01 -9.27 8.76
N SER A 226 11.18 -9.15 8.16
CA SER A 226 12.44 -9.61 8.76
C SER A 226 13.15 -8.47 9.47
N GLU A 227 13.94 -8.76 10.50
CA GLU A 227 14.65 -7.76 11.28
C GLU A 227 16.10 -7.64 10.80
N THR A 228 16.55 -6.41 10.60
CA THR A 228 17.95 -6.07 10.43
C THR A 228 18.32 -4.93 11.37
N PRO A 229 19.41 -5.04 12.14
CA PRO A 229 19.81 -3.99 13.09
C PRO A 229 20.29 -2.69 12.41
N ARG A 230 20.43 -2.72 11.09
CA ARG A 230 21.01 -1.60 10.31
C ARG A 230 19.96 -0.68 9.71
N ASP A 231 18.68 -1.03 9.79
CA ASP A 231 17.62 -0.28 9.14
C ASP A 231 16.27 -0.47 9.86
N THR A 232 15.45 0.57 9.84
CA THR A 232 14.11 0.55 10.44
C THR A 232 13.03 0.99 9.46
N VAL A 233 13.40 1.21 8.21
CA VAL A 233 12.52 1.77 7.18
C VAL A 233 11.67 0.67 6.54
N PHE A 234 10.42 1.01 6.24
CA PHE A 234 9.41 0.13 5.65
C PHE A 234 9.32 0.26 4.12
N THR A 235 10.39 0.66 3.46
CA THR A 235 10.42 0.94 2.02
C THR A 235 10.81 -0.28 1.19
N THR A 236 10.76 -0.14 -0.13
CA THR A 236 11.28 -1.15 -1.05
C THR A 236 12.77 -1.39 -0.80
N GLU A 237 13.52 -0.36 -0.45
CA GLU A 237 14.94 -0.43 -0.10
C GLU A 237 15.18 -1.35 1.10
N TYR A 238 14.30 -1.35 2.09
CA TYR A 238 14.38 -2.27 3.22
C TYR A 238 14.31 -3.73 2.75
N SER A 239 13.37 -4.05 1.86
CA SER A 239 13.22 -5.39 1.29
C SER A 239 14.44 -5.80 0.45
N VAL A 240 15.03 -4.87 -0.30
CA VAL A 240 16.27 -5.10 -1.05
C VAL A 240 17.44 -5.34 -0.09
N ARG A 241 17.56 -4.53 0.97
CA ARG A 241 18.61 -4.68 1.98
C ARG A 241 18.58 -6.05 2.65
N THR A 242 17.40 -6.49 3.12
CA THR A 242 17.27 -7.81 3.74
C THR A 242 17.61 -8.95 2.78
N ALA A 243 17.24 -8.82 1.49
CA ALA A 243 17.61 -9.79 0.47
C ALA A 243 19.12 -9.81 0.19
N MET A 244 19.78 -8.65 0.13
CA MET A 244 21.22 -8.54 -0.03
C MET A 244 21.97 -9.11 1.18
N GLU A 245 21.52 -8.79 2.40
CA GLU A 245 22.07 -9.33 3.64
C GLU A 245 21.97 -10.86 3.67
N ALA A 246 20.82 -11.41 3.27
CA ALA A 246 20.61 -12.84 3.17
C ALA A 246 21.61 -13.51 2.19
N VAL A 247 21.74 -12.96 0.98
CA VAL A 247 22.64 -13.51 -0.05
C VAL A 247 24.10 -13.41 0.39
N TYR A 248 24.54 -12.24 0.89
CA TYR A 248 25.92 -12.05 1.28
C TYR A 248 26.33 -12.94 2.46
N THR A 249 25.43 -13.13 3.43
CA THR A 249 25.72 -13.96 4.60
C THR A 249 25.71 -15.46 4.24
N LEU A 250 24.71 -15.93 3.45
CA LEU A 250 24.60 -17.36 3.14
C LEU A 250 25.66 -17.83 2.13
N LEU A 251 26.13 -16.94 1.26
CA LEU A 251 27.14 -17.28 0.22
C LEU A 251 28.57 -16.81 0.58
N ASP A 252 28.73 -16.15 1.72
CA ASP A 252 30.03 -15.59 2.17
C ASP A 252 30.71 -14.70 1.10
N VAL A 253 29.96 -13.75 0.53
CA VAL A 253 30.38 -12.82 -0.55
C VAL A 253 30.19 -11.36 -0.18
#